data_bc27482ecb70a37be14c452f123b8350
#
_entry.id   bc27482ecb70a37be14c452f123b8350
#
_cell.length_a   1.000
_cell.length_b   1.000
_cell.length_c   1.000
_cell.angle_alpha   90.00
_cell.angle_beta   90.00
_cell.angle_gamma   90.00
#
_symmetry.space_group_name_H-M   'P 1'
#
loop_
_entity.id
_entity.type
_entity.pdbx_description
1 polymer ?
#
loop_
_entity_poly.entity_id
_entity_poly.type
_entity_poly.pdbx_seq_one_letter_code
_entity_poly.pdbx_strand_id
1 'polypeptide(L)'
;MSSTDQRGSNKNQLMRANTARIDSICASAPVIPVLTLENPEQALGICSALVRGGLNVLEITLRNDYGLSAIKQLKQALPEAIIGAGTVLTPEQYEACVAAGADFIVSPGFTAELLHHGSQSEVPLLPGIASVSEAMEAMTLGYRRFKLFPAAVVGGTHFLKAIGGPISELKFCPTGGIKPTNAADYLALSNVMCVGGTWLTPAALVEQGDWHAIEALARQAAALTAT
;
A
#
# COMPACT_ATOMS: atom_id res chain seq x y z
N MET A 1 36.81 -0.95 -14.13
CA MET A 1 35.48 -0.47 -13.68
C MET A 1 35.60 -0.05 -12.22
N SER A 2 35.32 1.22 -11.93
CA SER A 2 35.49 1.82 -10.58
C SER A 2 34.42 1.28 -9.64
N SER A 3 34.73 1.18 -8.34
CA SER A 3 33.81 0.76 -7.29
C SER A 3 32.51 1.60 -7.20
N THR A 4 32.53 2.82 -7.74
CA THR A 4 31.39 3.73 -7.86
C THR A 4 30.40 3.28 -8.92
N ASP A 5 30.88 2.72 -10.03
CA ASP A 5 30.07 2.24 -11.16
C ASP A 5 29.28 0.96 -10.78
N GLN A 6 29.88 0.09 -9.98
CA GLN A 6 29.23 -1.12 -9.48
C GLN A 6 28.13 -0.82 -8.45
N ARG A 7 28.31 0.16 -7.57
CA ARG A 7 27.28 0.57 -6.60
C ARG A 7 26.05 1.19 -7.27
N GLY A 8 26.26 2.03 -8.28
CA GLY A 8 25.18 2.62 -9.07
C GLY A 8 24.37 1.57 -9.83
N SER A 9 25.04 0.57 -10.41
CA SER A 9 24.41 -0.55 -11.12
C SER A 9 23.55 -1.40 -10.17
N ASN A 10 24.04 -1.76 -8.98
CA ASN A 10 23.32 -2.54 -7.98
C ASN A 10 22.08 -1.81 -7.45
N LYS A 11 22.18 -0.49 -7.18
CA LYS A 11 21.05 0.31 -6.73
C LYS A 11 19.93 0.34 -7.78
N ASN A 12 20.27 0.55 -9.05
CA ASN A 12 19.31 0.56 -10.14
C ASN A 12 18.63 -0.81 -10.31
N GLN A 13 19.36 -1.90 -10.12
CA GLN A 13 18.81 -3.25 -10.19
C GLN A 13 17.83 -3.50 -9.03
N LEU A 14 18.19 -3.11 -7.81
CA LEU A 14 17.31 -3.23 -6.63
C LEU A 14 16.02 -2.43 -6.82
N MET A 15 16.09 -1.18 -7.27
CA MET A 15 14.90 -0.36 -7.51
C MET A 15 13.98 -0.91 -8.60
N ARG A 16 14.54 -1.55 -9.63
CA ARG A 16 13.74 -2.27 -10.65
C ARG A 16 13.04 -3.49 -10.05
N ALA A 17 13.74 -4.28 -9.22
CA ALA A 17 13.16 -5.42 -8.53
C ALA A 17 12.05 -4.99 -7.56
N ASN A 18 12.26 -3.93 -6.79
CA ASN A 18 11.26 -3.35 -5.89
C ASN A 18 10.03 -2.83 -6.65
N THR A 19 10.23 -2.16 -7.79
CA THR A 19 9.13 -1.72 -8.66
C THR A 19 8.30 -2.92 -9.14
N ALA A 20 8.94 -3.97 -9.65
CA ALA A 20 8.25 -5.18 -10.10
C ALA A 20 7.51 -5.89 -8.95
N ARG A 21 8.07 -5.88 -7.74
CA ARG A 21 7.42 -6.44 -6.56
C ARG A 21 6.17 -5.64 -6.16
N ILE A 22 6.23 -4.31 -6.16
CA ILE A 22 5.04 -3.46 -5.94
C ILE A 22 3.99 -3.71 -7.03
N ASP A 23 4.38 -3.81 -8.30
CA ASP A 23 3.46 -4.12 -9.40
C ASP A 23 2.74 -5.47 -9.15
N SER A 24 3.48 -6.50 -8.74
CA SER A 24 2.89 -7.81 -8.42
C SER A 24 1.94 -7.75 -7.23
N ILE A 25 2.31 -7.04 -6.16
CA ILE A 25 1.47 -6.85 -4.97
C ILE A 25 0.16 -6.14 -5.34
N CYS A 26 0.25 -5.02 -6.07
CA CYS A 26 -0.92 -4.25 -6.46
C CYS A 26 -1.80 -4.96 -7.49
N ALA A 27 -1.25 -5.87 -8.30
CA ALA A 27 -2.02 -6.67 -9.25
C ALA A 27 -2.80 -7.82 -8.59
N SER A 28 -2.47 -8.19 -7.34
CA SER A 28 -3.10 -9.30 -6.62
C SER A 28 -4.53 -9.02 -6.16
N ALA A 29 -4.92 -7.73 -6.04
CA ALA A 29 -6.28 -7.34 -5.68
C ALA A 29 -6.58 -5.90 -6.14
N PRO A 30 -7.81 -5.60 -6.60
CA PRO A 30 -8.20 -4.25 -6.99
C PRO A 30 -8.26 -3.28 -5.80
N VAL A 31 -8.44 -3.80 -4.59
CA VAL A 31 -8.53 -3.02 -3.36
C VAL A 31 -7.56 -3.58 -2.32
N ILE A 32 -6.73 -2.72 -1.76
CA ILE A 32 -5.91 -3.04 -0.59
C ILE A 32 -6.62 -2.49 0.65
N PRO A 33 -7.10 -3.36 1.56
CA PRO A 33 -7.64 -2.94 2.86
C PRO A 33 -6.58 -2.19 3.67
N VAL A 34 -6.92 -0.98 4.14
CA VAL A 34 -6.07 -0.17 5.02
C VAL A 34 -6.65 -0.26 6.43
N LEU A 35 -5.94 -0.95 7.32
CA LEU A 35 -6.45 -1.44 8.59
C LEU A 35 -5.75 -0.78 9.78
N THR A 36 -6.53 -0.36 10.76
CA THR A 36 -6.06 -0.04 12.10
C THR A 36 -6.63 -1.10 13.04
N LEU A 37 -5.76 -1.95 13.56
CA LEU A 37 -6.12 -3.09 14.40
C LEU A 37 -5.83 -2.76 15.86
N GLU A 38 -6.67 -3.25 16.78
CA GLU A 38 -6.58 -2.84 18.19
C GLU A 38 -6.09 -3.95 19.13
N ASN A 39 -6.38 -5.21 18.77
CA ASN A 39 -6.00 -6.37 19.60
C ASN A 39 -5.87 -7.64 18.75
N PRO A 40 -5.29 -8.74 19.32
CA PRO A 40 -5.02 -9.97 18.59
C PRO A 40 -6.25 -10.68 18.02
N GLU A 41 -7.35 -10.73 18.76
CA GLU A 41 -8.58 -11.40 18.35
C GLU A 41 -9.23 -10.68 17.16
N GLN A 42 -9.37 -9.37 17.27
CA GLN A 42 -9.88 -8.51 16.22
C GLN A 42 -9.01 -8.60 14.96
N ALA A 43 -7.68 -8.57 15.11
CA ALA A 43 -6.74 -8.65 14.00
C ALA A 43 -6.92 -9.94 13.20
N LEU A 44 -6.98 -11.08 13.89
CA LEU A 44 -7.15 -12.38 13.23
C LEU A 44 -8.53 -12.51 12.60
N GLY A 45 -9.60 -12.08 13.30
CA GLY A 45 -10.97 -12.13 12.79
C GLY A 45 -11.14 -11.33 11.50
N ILE A 46 -10.73 -10.06 11.51
CA ILE A 46 -10.79 -9.15 10.36
C ILE A 46 -9.96 -9.70 9.18
N CYS A 47 -8.69 -9.95 9.41
CA CYS A 47 -7.78 -10.30 8.32
C CYS A 47 -8.11 -11.65 7.69
N SER A 48 -8.52 -12.64 8.50
CA SER A 48 -9.01 -13.92 7.97
C SER A 48 -10.27 -13.76 7.13
N ALA A 49 -11.21 -12.90 7.54
CA ALA A 49 -12.42 -12.62 6.77
C ALA A 49 -12.12 -11.95 5.43
N LEU A 50 -11.19 -10.97 5.42
CA LEU A 50 -10.76 -10.27 4.21
C LEU A 50 -10.08 -11.24 3.22
N VAL A 51 -9.19 -12.11 3.71
CA VAL A 51 -8.51 -13.13 2.89
C VAL A 51 -9.51 -14.14 2.32
N ARG A 52 -10.44 -14.66 3.12
CA ARG A 52 -11.51 -15.56 2.62
C ARG A 52 -12.41 -14.87 1.59
N GLY A 53 -12.58 -13.56 1.70
CA GLY A 53 -13.31 -12.74 0.73
C GLY A 53 -12.52 -12.44 -0.57
N GLY A 54 -11.27 -12.91 -0.68
CA GLY A 54 -10.43 -12.76 -1.88
C GLY A 54 -9.49 -11.55 -1.87
N LEU A 55 -9.33 -10.86 -0.74
CA LEU A 55 -8.38 -9.75 -0.57
C LEU A 55 -7.19 -10.24 0.26
N ASN A 56 -6.17 -10.73 -0.41
CA ASN A 56 -4.98 -11.33 0.22
C ASN A 56 -3.82 -10.35 0.45
N VAL A 57 -3.96 -9.08 0.05
CA VAL A 57 -3.00 -8.00 0.34
C VAL A 57 -3.61 -7.07 1.38
N LEU A 58 -2.93 -6.90 2.52
CA LEU A 58 -3.45 -6.16 3.67
C LEU A 58 -2.42 -5.11 4.13
N GLU A 59 -2.82 -3.83 4.23
CA GLU A 59 -2.00 -2.74 4.78
C GLU A 59 -2.35 -2.54 6.26
N ILE A 60 -1.46 -2.92 7.18
CA ILE A 60 -1.62 -2.74 8.63
C ILE A 60 -0.95 -1.43 9.03
N THR A 61 -1.72 -0.49 9.58
CA THR A 61 -1.19 0.84 9.90
C THR A 61 -0.53 0.90 11.28
N LEU A 62 0.55 1.70 11.38
CA LEU A 62 1.20 2.04 12.65
C LEU A 62 0.54 3.26 13.33
N ARG A 63 -0.78 3.38 13.27
CA ARG A 63 -1.53 4.48 13.89
C ARG A 63 -1.72 4.30 15.40
N ASN A 64 -1.41 3.12 15.91
CA ASN A 64 -1.40 2.78 17.34
C ASN A 64 -0.25 1.81 17.64
N ASP A 65 -0.03 1.55 18.92
CA ASP A 65 1.08 0.73 19.40
C ASP A 65 0.96 -0.76 19.04
N TYR A 66 -0.24 -1.24 18.71
CA TYR A 66 -0.47 -2.65 18.37
C TYR A 66 -0.08 -2.99 16.93
N GLY A 67 -0.02 -2.03 16.02
CA GLY A 67 0.20 -2.26 14.60
C GLY A 67 1.41 -3.15 14.27
N LEU A 68 2.55 -2.91 14.92
CA LEU A 68 3.76 -3.70 14.72
C LEU A 68 3.60 -5.17 15.20
N SER A 69 2.97 -5.35 16.36
CA SER A 69 2.66 -6.68 16.89
C SER A 69 1.66 -7.43 16.02
N ALA A 70 0.69 -6.71 15.45
CA ALA A 70 -0.29 -7.27 14.52
C ALA A 70 0.38 -7.80 13.25
N ILE A 71 1.33 -7.07 12.65
CA ILE A 71 2.07 -7.53 11.48
C ILE A 71 2.74 -8.88 11.78
N LYS A 72 3.50 -8.96 12.88
CA LYS A 72 4.20 -10.18 13.30
C LYS A 72 3.23 -11.37 13.50
N GLN A 73 2.11 -11.13 14.18
CA GLN A 73 1.09 -12.15 14.42
C GLN A 73 0.47 -12.64 13.11
N LEU A 74 0.07 -11.73 12.23
CA LEU A 74 -0.61 -12.04 10.98
C LEU A 74 0.30 -12.79 10.01
N LYS A 75 1.58 -12.46 9.96
CA LYS A 75 2.57 -13.20 9.15
C LYS A 75 2.69 -14.67 9.56
N GLN A 76 2.48 -14.98 10.83
CA GLN A 76 2.47 -16.35 11.33
C GLN A 76 1.14 -17.07 11.11
N ALA A 77 0.03 -16.34 11.30
CA ALA A 77 -1.32 -16.93 11.26
C ALA A 77 -1.89 -17.06 9.83
N LEU A 78 -1.48 -16.20 8.90
CA LEU A 78 -1.97 -16.13 7.52
C LEU A 78 -0.78 -16.12 6.54
N PRO A 79 -0.06 -17.25 6.39
CA PRO A 79 1.15 -17.31 5.58
C PRO A 79 0.90 -17.05 4.08
N GLU A 80 -0.34 -17.23 3.61
CA GLU A 80 -0.77 -16.95 2.24
C GLU A 80 -1.04 -15.46 1.99
N ALA A 81 -1.20 -14.65 3.05
CA ALA A 81 -1.47 -13.22 2.91
C ALA A 81 -0.17 -12.42 2.73
N ILE A 82 -0.26 -11.36 1.93
CA ILE A 82 0.79 -10.36 1.75
C ILE A 82 0.49 -9.24 2.74
N ILE A 83 1.33 -9.10 3.77
CA ILE A 83 1.13 -8.14 4.86
C ILE A 83 2.07 -6.95 4.68
N GLY A 84 1.51 -5.78 4.42
CA GLY A 84 2.24 -4.53 4.38
C GLY A 84 2.09 -3.70 5.65
N ALA A 85 3.08 -2.86 5.93
CA ALA A 85 3.03 -1.87 6.99
C ALA A 85 2.64 -0.50 6.42
N GLY A 86 1.58 0.11 6.93
CA GLY A 86 1.13 1.47 6.56
C GLY A 86 1.43 2.51 7.64
N THR A 87 1.42 3.78 7.25
CA THR A 87 1.71 4.91 8.14
C THR A 87 3.13 4.85 8.73
N VAL A 88 4.08 4.35 7.95
CA VAL A 88 5.50 4.36 8.28
C VAL A 88 6.06 5.76 7.96
N LEU A 89 6.65 6.41 8.97
CA LEU A 89 7.07 7.82 8.89
C LEU A 89 8.58 8.00 8.98
N THR A 90 9.30 7.04 9.54
CA THR A 90 10.76 7.13 9.77
C THR A 90 11.49 5.85 9.35
N PRO A 91 12.81 5.92 9.09
CA PRO A 91 13.65 4.74 8.84
C PRO A 91 13.60 3.71 9.96
N GLU A 92 13.52 4.14 11.25
CA GLU A 92 13.47 3.24 12.38
C GLU A 92 12.16 2.43 12.40
N GLN A 93 11.03 3.09 12.10
CA GLN A 93 9.74 2.39 11.94
C GLN A 93 9.78 1.42 10.76
N TYR A 94 10.45 1.81 9.67
CA TYR A 94 10.64 0.96 8.51
C TYR A 94 11.36 -0.34 8.88
N GLU A 95 12.52 -0.24 9.54
CA GLU A 95 13.30 -1.40 9.97
C GLU A 95 12.54 -2.27 10.98
N ALA A 96 11.79 -1.66 11.90
CA ALA A 96 10.94 -2.41 12.82
C ALA A 96 9.86 -3.22 12.09
N CYS A 97 9.27 -2.67 11.01
CA CYS A 97 8.30 -3.38 10.19
C CYS A 97 8.93 -4.51 9.38
N VAL A 98 10.13 -4.29 8.83
CA VAL A 98 10.91 -5.34 8.13
C VAL A 98 11.22 -6.49 9.11
N ALA A 99 11.68 -6.17 10.32
CA ALA A 99 11.95 -7.15 11.35
C ALA A 99 10.68 -7.90 11.83
N ALA A 100 9.51 -7.27 11.77
CA ALA A 100 8.23 -7.90 12.04
C ALA A 100 7.73 -8.80 10.89
N GLY A 101 8.38 -8.77 9.72
CA GLY A 101 8.08 -9.59 8.56
C GLY A 101 7.15 -8.94 7.53
N ALA A 102 7.05 -7.62 7.52
CA ALA A 102 6.27 -6.92 6.49
C ALA A 102 6.79 -7.21 5.08
N ASP A 103 5.90 -7.47 4.14
CA ASP A 103 6.24 -7.76 2.74
C ASP A 103 6.47 -6.50 1.92
N PHE A 104 5.86 -5.38 2.31
CA PHE A 104 6.01 -4.05 1.71
C PHE A 104 5.73 -2.96 2.74
N ILE A 105 6.21 -1.76 2.47
CA ILE A 105 6.06 -0.60 3.33
C ILE A 105 5.29 0.48 2.59
N VAL A 106 4.40 1.18 3.29
CA VAL A 106 3.61 2.30 2.76
C VAL A 106 3.72 3.50 3.70
N SER A 107 4.00 4.65 3.14
CA SER A 107 4.01 5.92 3.88
C SER A 107 2.92 6.88 3.38
N PRO A 108 2.38 7.77 4.22
CA PRO A 108 1.36 8.73 3.79
C PRO A 108 1.93 9.89 2.96
N GLY A 109 3.19 10.17 3.10
CA GLY A 109 4.05 11.10 2.41
C GLY A 109 5.48 10.61 2.53
N PHE A 110 6.48 11.45 2.31
CA PHE A 110 7.87 11.05 2.50
C PHE A 110 8.74 12.18 3.06
N THR A 111 9.86 11.79 3.67
CA THR A 111 11.04 12.62 3.87
C THR A 111 12.14 12.12 2.94
N ALA A 112 13.12 12.98 2.62
CA ALA A 112 14.27 12.58 1.81
C ALA A 112 15.00 11.36 2.43
N GLU A 113 15.07 11.32 3.76
CA GLU A 113 15.69 10.24 4.52
C GLU A 113 14.93 8.91 4.35
N LEU A 114 13.59 8.92 4.47
CA LEU A 114 12.75 7.73 4.27
C LEU A 114 12.85 7.20 2.83
N LEU A 115 12.83 8.08 1.82
CA LEU A 115 13.01 7.68 0.42
C LEU A 115 14.39 7.06 0.19
N HIS A 116 15.44 7.70 0.74
CA HIS A 116 16.80 7.19 0.60
C HIS A 116 16.94 5.80 1.23
N HIS A 117 16.41 5.64 2.44
CA HIS A 117 16.39 4.37 3.16
C HIS A 117 15.65 3.27 2.35
N GLY A 118 14.42 3.53 1.93
CA GLY A 118 13.62 2.59 1.13
C GLY A 118 14.24 2.24 -0.22
N SER A 119 15.04 3.16 -0.82
CA SER A 119 15.75 2.89 -2.07
C SER A 119 16.92 1.90 -1.93
N GLN A 120 17.30 1.56 -0.71
CA GLN A 120 18.40 0.63 -0.37
C GLN A 120 17.90 -0.66 0.28
N SER A 121 16.61 -0.75 0.61
CA SER A 121 16.01 -1.92 1.26
C SER A 121 15.49 -2.92 0.22
N GLU A 122 15.58 -4.21 0.55
CA GLU A 122 14.97 -5.30 -0.23
C GLU A 122 13.44 -5.36 -0.07
N VAL A 123 12.89 -4.85 1.04
CA VAL A 123 11.44 -4.72 1.22
C VAL A 123 10.99 -3.43 0.54
N PRO A 124 10.10 -3.46 -0.45
CA PRO A 124 9.79 -2.27 -1.25
C PRO A 124 8.98 -1.23 -0.47
N LEU A 125 9.28 0.05 -0.71
CA LEU A 125 8.49 1.20 -0.26
C LEU A 125 7.54 1.66 -1.36
N LEU A 126 6.26 1.83 -1.03
CA LEU A 126 5.27 2.58 -1.79
C LEU A 126 5.08 3.95 -1.12
N PRO A 127 5.84 4.98 -1.53
CA PRO A 127 5.78 6.28 -0.87
C PRO A 127 4.53 7.05 -1.25
N GLY A 128 3.96 7.79 -0.27
CA GLY A 128 2.84 8.71 -0.50
C GLY A 128 3.31 10.00 -1.17
N ILE A 129 2.48 10.52 -2.08
CA ILE A 129 2.62 11.85 -2.69
C ILE A 129 1.27 12.55 -2.79
N ALA A 130 1.31 13.88 -2.84
CA ALA A 130 0.17 14.76 -3.03
C ALA A 130 0.39 15.78 -4.16
N SER A 131 1.57 15.82 -4.78
CA SER A 131 1.93 16.78 -5.83
C SER A 131 2.86 16.15 -6.89
N VAL A 132 2.92 16.82 -8.04
CA VAL A 132 3.83 16.47 -9.15
C VAL A 132 5.30 16.67 -8.74
N SER A 133 5.60 17.72 -7.96
CA SER A 133 6.96 18.01 -7.50
C SER A 133 7.49 16.89 -6.60
N GLU A 134 6.67 16.36 -5.69
CA GLU A 134 7.04 15.20 -4.87
C GLU A 134 7.28 13.95 -5.72
N ALA A 135 6.45 13.72 -6.74
CA ALA A 135 6.70 12.62 -7.68
C ALA A 135 8.07 12.76 -8.35
N MET A 136 8.38 13.96 -8.88
CA MET A 136 9.66 14.25 -9.54
C MET A 136 10.86 14.07 -8.60
N GLU A 137 10.74 14.51 -7.35
CA GLU A 137 11.79 14.31 -6.32
C GLU A 137 12.06 12.82 -6.10
N ALA A 138 11.02 12.04 -5.82
CA ALA A 138 11.17 10.61 -5.60
C ALA A 138 11.68 9.85 -6.84
N MET A 139 11.34 10.31 -8.05
CA MET A 139 11.86 9.75 -9.31
C MET A 139 13.39 9.85 -9.42
N THR A 140 14.03 10.83 -8.80
CA THR A 140 15.50 10.95 -8.79
C THR A 140 16.18 9.76 -8.11
N LEU A 141 15.47 9.10 -7.18
CA LEU A 141 15.93 7.89 -6.49
C LEU A 141 15.46 6.59 -7.14
N GLY A 142 14.67 6.67 -8.23
CA GLY A 142 14.21 5.52 -9.00
C GLY A 142 12.77 5.09 -8.73
N TYR A 143 12.05 5.77 -7.85
CA TYR A 143 10.62 5.45 -7.59
C TYR A 143 9.75 5.74 -8.82
N ARG A 144 8.80 4.84 -9.10
CA ARG A 144 7.83 4.94 -10.21
C ARG A 144 6.43 4.51 -9.79
N ARG A 145 6.28 4.03 -8.57
CA ARG A 145 5.02 3.58 -7.97
C ARG A 145 4.76 4.38 -6.72
N PHE A 146 3.55 4.95 -6.60
CA PHE A 146 3.21 5.89 -5.55
C PHE A 146 1.84 5.60 -4.96
N LYS A 147 1.69 5.86 -3.67
CA LYS A 147 0.39 6.07 -3.05
C LYS A 147 0.00 7.53 -3.32
N LEU A 148 -1.15 7.78 -3.95
CA LEU A 148 -1.73 9.13 -3.98
C LEU A 148 -2.53 9.35 -2.70
N PHE A 149 -2.10 10.28 -1.82
CA PHE A 149 -2.76 10.47 -0.53
C PHE A 149 -2.70 11.94 -0.06
N PRO A 150 -3.80 12.47 0.46
CA PRO A 150 -5.18 11.93 0.48
C PRO A 150 -5.89 12.14 -0.86
N ALA A 151 -6.16 11.06 -1.61
CA ALA A 151 -6.51 11.11 -3.03
C ALA A 151 -7.67 12.06 -3.37
N ALA A 152 -8.81 11.96 -2.66
CA ALA A 152 -9.97 12.79 -2.95
C ALA A 152 -9.70 14.29 -2.71
N VAL A 153 -8.85 14.61 -1.74
CA VAL A 153 -8.54 16.01 -1.36
C VAL A 153 -7.62 16.66 -2.40
N VAL A 154 -6.66 15.89 -2.97
CA VAL A 154 -5.66 16.41 -3.91
C VAL A 154 -6.10 16.35 -5.38
N GLY A 155 -7.39 16.14 -5.64
CA GLY A 155 -7.96 16.17 -6.98
C GLY A 155 -8.35 14.81 -7.58
N GLY A 156 -8.10 13.71 -6.88
CA GLY A 156 -8.62 12.39 -7.23
C GLY A 156 -8.29 11.94 -8.65
N THR A 157 -9.31 11.50 -9.39
CA THR A 157 -9.16 11.06 -10.78
C THR A 157 -8.70 12.15 -11.73
N HIS A 158 -9.00 13.44 -11.44
CA HIS A 158 -8.51 14.56 -12.24
C HIS A 158 -7.00 14.74 -12.12
N PHE A 159 -6.45 14.66 -10.89
CA PHE A 159 -5.01 14.69 -10.68
C PHE A 159 -4.32 13.54 -11.42
N LEU A 160 -4.84 12.32 -11.30
CA LEU A 160 -4.27 11.13 -11.94
C LEU A 160 -4.26 11.23 -13.46
N LYS A 161 -5.34 11.74 -14.06
CA LYS A 161 -5.41 12.00 -15.51
C LYS A 161 -4.40 13.06 -15.94
N ALA A 162 -4.30 14.16 -15.16
CA ALA A 162 -3.43 15.27 -15.50
C ALA A 162 -1.95 14.89 -15.43
N ILE A 163 -1.51 14.16 -14.41
CA ILE A 163 -0.09 13.73 -14.27
C ILE A 163 0.30 12.67 -15.30
N GLY A 164 -0.66 11.86 -15.76
CA GLY A 164 -0.41 10.80 -16.75
C GLY A 164 0.00 11.33 -18.13
N GLY A 165 -0.28 12.60 -18.45
CA GLY A 165 0.17 13.23 -19.69
C GLY A 165 1.70 13.46 -19.71
N PRO A 166 2.24 14.29 -18.83
CA PRO A 166 3.67 14.61 -18.81
C PRO A 166 4.56 13.46 -18.31
N ILE A 167 4.05 12.57 -17.43
CA ILE A 167 4.85 11.51 -16.80
C ILE A 167 4.09 10.18 -16.87
N SER A 168 3.98 9.62 -18.06
CA SER A 168 3.15 8.44 -18.35
C SER A 168 3.65 7.13 -17.72
N GLU A 169 4.90 7.07 -17.26
CA GLU A 169 5.50 5.87 -16.65
C GLU A 169 5.08 5.65 -15.18
N LEU A 170 4.47 6.66 -14.54
CA LEU A 170 4.05 6.57 -13.15
C LEU A 170 2.76 5.77 -13.00
N LYS A 171 2.70 4.96 -11.92
CA LYS A 171 1.48 4.28 -11.51
C LYS A 171 1.18 4.50 -10.05
N PHE A 172 -0.10 4.41 -9.71
CA PHE A 172 -0.61 4.88 -8.43
C PHE A 172 -1.50 3.85 -7.74
N CYS A 173 -1.47 3.88 -6.40
CA CYS A 173 -2.47 3.33 -5.50
C CYS A 173 -3.17 4.51 -4.78
N PRO A 174 -4.24 5.09 -5.34
CA PRO A 174 -4.98 6.15 -4.68
C PRO A 174 -5.60 5.65 -3.38
N THR A 175 -5.47 6.47 -2.32
CA THR A 175 -5.98 6.17 -0.99
C THR A 175 -6.50 7.45 -0.34
N GLY A 176 -7.61 7.35 0.41
CA GLY A 176 -8.24 8.49 1.08
C GLY A 176 -9.41 9.06 0.29
N GLY A 177 -10.61 8.90 0.84
CA GLY A 177 -11.87 9.27 0.21
C GLY A 177 -12.38 8.29 -0.84
N ILE A 178 -11.75 7.12 -0.95
CA ILE A 178 -12.22 6.04 -1.82
C ILE A 178 -13.35 5.27 -1.11
N LYS A 179 -14.42 4.99 -1.86
CA LYS A 179 -15.64 4.31 -1.42
C LYS A 179 -16.08 3.30 -2.47
N PRO A 180 -16.96 2.34 -2.16
CA PRO A 180 -17.50 1.42 -3.17
C PRO A 180 -18.11 2.14 -4.37
N THR A 181 -18.70 3.32 -4.16
CA THR A 181 -19.39 4.10 -5.19
C THR A 181 -18.47 4.83 -6.17
N ASN A 182 -17.18 4.99 -5.87
CA ASN A 182 -16.23 5.72 -6.72
C ASN A 182 -14.96 4.92 -7.05
N ALA A 183 -14.78 3.73 -6.47
CA ALA A 183 -13.58 2.93 -6.67
C ALA A 183 -13.40 2.53 -8.15
N ALA A 184 -14.48 2.21 -8.86
CA ALA A 184 -14.44 1.86 -10.28
C ALA A 184 -13.92 3.01 -11.16
N ASP A 185 -14.23 4.28 -10.85
CA ASP A 185 -13.75 5.45 -11.58
C ASP A 185 -12.22 5.59 -11.48
N TYR A 186 -11.64 5.21 -10.35
CA TYR A 186 -10.19 5.19 -10.17
C TYR A 186 -9.56 4.00 -10.91
N LEU A 187 -10.12 2.80 -10.76
CA LEU A 187 -9.62 1.58 -11.37
C LEU A 187 -9.67 1.60 -12.91
N ALA A 188 -10.58 2.40 -13.50
CA ALA A 188 -10.66 2.59 -14.95
C ALA A 188 -9.46 3.38 -15.53
N LEU A 189 -8.63 4.02 -14.70
CA LEU A 189 -7.48 4.79 -15.17
C LEU A 189 -6.27 3.89 -15.41
N SER A 190 -5.64 4.00 -16.58
CA SER A 190 -4.49 3.17 -16.98
C SER A 190 -3.25 3.31 -16.07
N ASN A 191 -3.15 4.43 -15.34
CA ASN A 191 -2.08 4.68 -14.38
C ASN A 191 -2.47 4.36 -12.92
N VAL A 192 -3.60 3.68 -12.67
CA VAL A 192 -4.00 3.15 -11.37
C VAL A 192 -3.79 1.65 -11.35
N MET A 193 -3.07 1.16 -10.33
CA MET A 193 -2.78 -0.27 -10.14
C MET A 193 -3.86 -0.97 -9.31
N CYS A 194 -4.27 -0.31 -8.25
CA CYS A 194 -5.28 -0.73 -7.27
C CYS A 194 -5.70 0.50 -6.47
N VAL A 195 -6.63 0.36 -5.54
CA VAL A 195 -7.01 1.45 -4.61
C VAL A 195 -6.84 1.01 -3.16
N GLY A 196 -6.47 1.94 -2.27
CA GLY A 196 -6.48 1.71 -0.82
C GLY A 196 -7.84 2.08 -0.21
N GLY A 197 -8.44 1.18 0.56
CA GLY A 197 -9.76 1.39 1.12
C GLY A 197 -9.89 1.04 2.60
N THR A 198 -10.67 1.85 3.34
CA THR A 198 -10.99 1.63 4.76
C THR A 198 -12.43 1.18 4.99
N TRP A 199 -13.28 1.17 3.95
CA TRP A 199 -14.71 0.87 4.07
C TRP A 199 -15.02 -0.61 4.33
N LEU A 200 -14.01 -1.47 4.23
CA LEU A 200 -14.15 -2.92 4.35
C LEU A 200 -14.33 -3.39 5.79
N THR A 201 -14.01 -2.54 6.75
CA THR A 201 -14.10 -2.81 8.19
C THR A 201 -14.94 -1.75 8.91
N PRO A 202 -16.26 -1.67 8.65
CA PRO A 202 -17.14 -0.76 9.36
C PRO A 202 -17.10 -1.03 10.87
N ALA A 203 -16.96 0.00 11.69
CA ALA A 203 -16.81 -0.13 13.15
C ALA A 203 -17.91 -1.00 13.78
N ALA A 204 -19.18 -0.83 13.37
CA ALA A 204 -20.28 -1.62 13.89
C ALA A 204 -20.14 -3.14 13.65
N LEU A 205 -19.62 -3.55 12.49
CA LEU A 205 -19.38 -4.96 12.19
C LEU A 205 -18.20 -5.52 13.00
N VAL A 206 -17.17 -4.71 13.17
CA VAL A 206 -16.00 -5.08 13.97
C VAL A 206 -16.34 -5.25 15.44
N GLU A 207 -17.12 -4.32 16.01
CA GLU A 207 -17.61 -4.37 17.40
C GLU A 207 -18.50 -5.58 17.67
N GLN A 208 -19.29 -5.99 16.68
CA GLN A 208 -20.18 -7.16 16.76
C GLN A 208 -19.44 -8.48 16.48
N GLY A 209 -18.20 -8.44 16.01
CA GLY A 209 -17.47 -9.63 15.55
C GLY A 209 -18.11 -10.29 14.32
N ASP A 210 -18.83 -9.52 13.49
CA ASP A 210 -19.49 -10.04 12.30
C ASP A 210 -18.50 -10.20 11.14
N TRP A 211 -17.64 -11.19 11.30
CA TRP A 211 -16.61 -11.53 10.30
C TRP A 211 -17.20 -12.02 8.97
N HIS A 212 -18.43 -12.56 9.00
CA HIS A 212 -19.11 -12.99 7.79
C HIS A 212 -19.55 -11.80 6.93
N ALA A 213 -20.05 -10.72 7.54
CA ALA A 213 -20.37 -9.50 6.83
C ALA A 213 -19.10 -8.81 6.26
N ILE A 214 -17.98 -8.82 7.01
CA ILE A 214 -16.68 -8.34 6.51
C ILE A 214 -16.20 -9.17 5.32
N GLU A 215 -16.32 -10.50 5.35
CA GLU A 215 -16.00 -11.37 4.21
C GLU A 215 -16.86 -11.04 2.99
N ALA A 216 -18.16 -10.77 3.19
CA ALA A 216 -19.06 -10.37 2.09
C ALA A 216 -18.65 -9.03 1.45
N LEU A 217 -18.25 -8.03 2.25
CA LEU A 217 -17.71 -6.76 1.77
C LEU A 217 -16.41 -6.96 0.99
N ALA A 218 -15.52 -7.81 1.49
CA ALA A 218 -14.27 -8.15 0.81
C ALA A 218 -14.53 -8.82 -0.54
N ARG A 219 -15.47 -9.74 -0.61
CA ARG A 219 -15.88 -10.44 -1.84
C ARG A 219 -16.41 -9.48 -2.90
N GLN A 220 -17.23 -8.50 -2.48
CA GLN A 220 -17.70 -7.43 -3.36
C GLN A 220 -16.55 -6.56 -3.86
N ALA A 221 -15.60 -6.20 -2.99
CA ALA A 221 -14.46 -5.39 -3.37
C ALA A 221 -13.49 -6.15 -4.29
N ALA A 222 -13.27 -7.44 -4.07
CA ALA A 222 -12.43 -8.28 -4.91
C ALA A 222 -13.00 -8.47 -6.33
N ALA A 223 -14.32 -8.32 -6.49
CA ALA A 223 -15.01 -8.39 -7.78
C ALA A 223 -14.98 -7.06 -8.55
N LEU A 224 -14.44 -5.97 -7.98
CA LEU A 224 -14.31 -4.70 -8.69
C LEU A 224 -13.31 -4.85 -9.84
N THR A 225 -13.76 -4.53 -11.04
CA THR A 225 -12.95 -4.49 -12.25
C THR A 225 -12.88 -3.07 -12.78
N ALA A 226 -11.85 -2.74 -13.54
CA ALA A 226 -11.88 -1.56 -14.40
C ALA A 226 -13.03 -1.74 -15.40
N THR A 227 -14.02 -0.86 -15.34
CA THR A 227 -15.13 -0.81 -16.31
C THR A 227 -14.69 -0.13 -17.60
#